data_1edc4f1faac409b087e71da905bf768d
#
_entry.id   1edc4f1faac409b087e71da905bf768d
#
_cell.length_a   1.000
_cell.length_b   1.000
_cell.length_c   1.000
_cell.angle_alpha   90.00
_cell.angle_beta   90.00
_cell.angle_gamma   90.00
#
_symmetry.space_group_name_H-M   'P 1'
#
loop_
_entity.id
_entity.type
_entity.pdbx_description
1 polymer ?
#
loop_
_entity_poly.entity_id
_entity_poly.type
_entity_poly.pdbx_seq_one_letter_code
_entity_poly.pdbx_strand_id
1 'polypeptide(L)'
;MLDTDNVALWYALYRLATNYWFEVDINGGGEAHEFYVPEGLFAVGRNRFEGHEKIRAYYAWRQRRGYITSRHLLNNLQVLPADGHHVRQIGVLSLYRADGRPPFQGERPPMLIADIAADCVRGEDDVWRYQSHVLQPLFIGKDIPQSISIDPQFLSKA
;
A
#
# COMPACT_ATOMS: atom_id res chain seq x y z
N MET A 1 -17.54 19.44 -18.22
CA MET A 1 -18.51 18.80 -17.33
C MET A 1 -17.82 17.55 -16.77
N LEU A 2 -17.67 17.46 -15.46
CA LEU A 2 -17.15 16.24 -14.86
C LEU A 2 -18.21 15.15 -15.03
N ASP A 3 -17.79 14.06 -15.67
CA ASP A 3 -18.65 12.86 -15.81
C ASP A 3 -18.89 12.29 -14.41
N THR A 4 -20.14 12.27 -13.97
CA THR A 4 -20.51 11.82 -12.61
C THR A 4 -20.15 10.35 -12.38
N ASP A 5 -20.15 9.53 -13.41
CA ASP A 5 -19.78 8.11 -13.30
C ASP A 5 -18.26 7.96 -13.02
N ASN A 6 -17.45 8.81 -13.61
CA ASN A 6 -16.02 8.86 -13.34
C ASN A 6 -15.71 9.35 -11.91
N VAL A 7 -16.50 10.28 -11.39
CA VAL A 7 -16.34 10.77 -10.00
C VAL A 7 -16.68 9.66 -9.00
N ALA A 8 -17.78 8.94 -9.22
CA ALA A 8 -18.18 7.84 -8.34
C ALA A 8 -17.15 6.69 -8.35
N LEU A 9 -16.65 6.33 -9.52
CA LEU A 9 -15.58 5.35 -9.67
C LEU A 9 -14.30 5.80 -8.96
N TRP A 10 -13.86 7.04 -9.23
CA TRP A 10 -12.67 7.60 -8.58
C TRP A 10 -12.81 7.56 -7.05
N TYR A 11 -13.96 7.97 -6.52
CA TYR A 11 -14.22 7.96 -5.09
C TYR A 11 -14.18 6.55 -4.50
N ALA A 12 -14.78 5.57 -5.17
CA ALA A 12 -14.76 4.16 -4.71
C ALA A 12 -13.33 3.62 -4.63
N LEU A 13 -12.51 3.88 -5.63
CA LEU A 13 -11.12 3.44 -5.67
C LEU A 13 -10.23 4.23 -4.69
N TYR A 14 -10.49 5.54 -4.53
CA TYR A 14 -9.83 6.33 -3.49
C TYR A 14 -10.14 5.78 -2.10
N ARG A 15 -11.40 5.41 -1.83
CA ARG A 15 -11.81 4.76 -0.58
C ARG A 15 -11.13 3.42 -0.37
N LEU A 16 -11.00 2.59 -1.40
CA LEU A 16 -10.23 1.34 -1.32
C LEU A 16 -8.81 1.60 -0.83
N ALA A 17 -8.12 2.55 -1.45
CA ALA A 17 -6.72 2.87 -1.12
C ALA A 17 -6.58 3.48 0.27
N THR A 18 -7.43 4.44 0.64
CA THR A 18 -7.34 5.11 1.96
C THR A 18 -7.73 4.18 3.10
N ASN A 19 -8.75 3.34 2.92
CA ASN A 19 -9.15 2.36 3.93
C ASN A 19 -8.07 1.30 4.14
N TYR A 20 -7.41 0.85 3.07
CA TYR A 20 -6.29 -0.09 3.16
C TYR A 20 -5.15 0.48 4.02
N TRP A 21 -4.70 1.70 3.72
CA TRP A 21 -3.62 2.31 4.48
C TRP A 21 -4.02 2.71 5.89
N PHE A 22 -5.29 3.07 6.12
CA PHE A 22 -5.83 3.26 7.46
C PHE A 22 -5.75 1.95 8.28
N GLU A 23 -6.14 0.83 7.69
CA GLU A 23 -6.03 -0.50 8.32
C GLU A 23 -4.58 -0.82 8.69
N VAL A 24 -3.65 -0.54 7.79
CA VAL A 24 -2.22 -0.77 8.03
C VAL A 24 -1.66 0.14 9.12
N ASP A 25 -2.01 1.41 9.11
CA ASP A 25 -1.43 2.41 10.00
C ASP A 25 -2.02 2.41 11.41
N ILE A 26 -3.30 2.12 11.53
CA ILE A 26 -4.04 2.22 12.79
C ILE A 26 -4.27 0.84 13.42
N ASN A 27 -4.60 -0.17 12.62
CA ASN A 27 -4.89 -1.52 13.10
C ASN A 27 -3.73 -2.51 12.90
N GLY A 28 -2.60 -2.03 12.37
CA GLY A 28 -1.41 -2.86 12.14
C GLY A 28 -1.52 -3.83 10.97
N GLY A 29 -2.58 -3.73 10.16
CA GLY A 29 -2.78 -4.55 8.97
C GLY A 29 -3.35 -5.94 9.26
N GLY A 30 -4.00 -6.15 10.41
CA GLY A 30 -4.59 -7.45 10.75
C GLY A 30 -5.56 -7.97 9.70
N GLU A 31 -6.37 -7.09 9.13
CA GLU A 31 -7.36 -7.39 8.10
C GLU A 31 -6.93 -6.89 6.69
N ALA A 32 -5.67 -6.49 6.52
CA ALA A 32 -5.18 -5.94 5.25
C ALA A 32 -5.36 -6.90 4.06
N HIS A 33 -5.33 -8.21 4.30
CA HIS A 33 -5.55 -9.23 3.26
C HIS A 33 -6.96 -9.19 2.66
N GLU A 34 -7.97 -8.72 3.41
CA GLU A 34 -9.37 -8.61 2.96
C GLU A 34 -9.55 -7.60 1.82
N PHE A 35 -8.61 -6.67 1.67
CA PHE A 35 -8.62 -5.69 0.57
C PHE A 35 -8.18 -6.26 -0.77
N TYR A 36 -7.79 -7.53 -0.80
CA TYR A 36 -7.31 -8.24 -1.98
C TYR A 36 -8.31 -9.32 -2.39
N VAL A 37 -8.28 -9.70 -3.67
CA VAL A 37 -8.86 -10.98 -4.10
C VAL A 37 -8.08 -12.13 -3.46
N PRO A 38 -8.66 -13.35 -3.34
CA PRO A 38 -7.99 -14.46 -2.64
C PRO A 38 -6.54 -14.73 -3.07
N GLU A 39 -6.24 -14.61 -4.37
CA GLU A 39 -4.91 -14.80 -4.97
C GLU A 39 -4.15 -13.49 -5.21
N GLY A 40 -4.64 -12.38 -4.63
CA GLY A 40 -4.11 -11.05 -4.87
C GLY A 40 -2.65 -10.89 -4.48
N LEU A 41 -1.96 -9.99 -5.18
CA LEU A 41 -0.55 -9.70 -4.96
C LEU A 41 -0.36 -8.38 -4.23
N PHE A 42 0.38 -8.41 -3.13
CA PHE A 42 1.04 -7.23 -2.57
C PHE A 42 2.55 -7.31 -2.81
N ALA A 43 3.14 -6.24 -3.32
CA ALA A 43 4.59 -6.20 -3.54
C ALA A 43 5.19 -4.84 -3.17
N VAL A 44 6.38 -4.88 -2.55
CA VAL A 44 7.23 -3.71 -2.31
C VAL A 44 8.60 -4.00 -2.89
N GLY A 45 8.94 -3.38 -4.01
CA GLY A 45 10.13 -3.70 -4.76
C GLY A 45 10.11 -5.18 -5.19
N ARG A 46 11.09 -5.97 -4.74
CA ARG A 46 11.16 -7.42 -5.03
C ARG A 46 10.43 -8.30 -4.03
N ASN A 47 10.05 -7.77 -2.87
CA ASN A 47 9.28 -8.53 -1.89
C ASN A 47 7.86 -8.71 -2.40
N ARG A 48 7.45 -9.96 -2.59
CA ARG A 48 6.15 -10.33 -3.15
C ARG A 48 5.39 -11.24 -2.20
N PHE A 49 4.16 -10.89 -1.93
CA PHE A 49 3.25 -11.64 -1.06
C PHE A 49 1.99 -11.95 -1.86
N GLU A 50 1.90 -13.19 -2.35
CA GLU A 50 0.78 -13.66 -3.17
C GLU A 50 -0.21 -14.45 -2.34
N GLY A 51 -1.46 -14.02 -2.37
CA GLY A 51 -2.60 -14.62 -1.68
C GLY A 51 -2.77 -14.14 -0.25
N HIS A 52 -3.98 -14.29 0.26
CA HIS A 52 -4.40 -13.84 1.58
C HIS A 52 -3.49 -14.36 2.71
N GLU A 53 -3.06 -15.62 2.63
CA GLU A 53 -2.22 -16.24 3.66
C GLU A 53 -0.87 -15.52 3.80
N LYS A 54 -0.19 -15.26 2.68
CA LYS A 54 1.12 -14.59 2.70
C LYS A 54 1.01 -13.13 3.10
N ILE A 55 -0.02 -12.43 2.65
CA ILE A 55 -0.28 -11.03 3.05
C ILE A 55 -0.54 -10.96 4.55
N ARG A 56 -1.39 -11.83 5.08
CA ARG A 56 -1.67 -11.93 6.52
C ARG A 56 -0.40 -12.24 7.32
N ALA A 57 0.38 -13.21 6.87
CA ALA A 57 1.64 -13.59 7.52
C ALA A 57 2.65 -12.44 7.57
N TYR A 58 2.74 -11.64 6.51
CA TYR A 58 3.60 -10.47 6.46
C TYR A 58 3.21 -9.43 7.51
N TYR A 59 1.94 -9.07 7.61
CA TYR A 59 1.48 -8.09 8.60
C TYR A 59 1.56 -8.62 10.03
N ALA A 60 1.27 -9.91 10.25
CA ALA A 60 1.47 -10.55 11.56
C ALA A 60 2.94 -10.54 11.98
N TRP A 61 3.86 -10.82 11.06
CA TRP A 61 5.30 -10.69 11.32
C TRP A 61 5.68 -9.25 11.66
N ARG A 62 5.17 -8.26 10.92
CA ARG A 62 5.40 -6.84 11.18
C ARG A 62 4.94 -6.43 12.59
N GLN A 63 3.77 -6.89 13.04
CA GLN A 63 3.24 -6.63 14.38
C GLN A 63 4.11 -7.23 15.49
N ARG A 64 4.62 -8.45 15.30
CA ARG A 64 5.48 -9.12 16.30
C ARG A 64 6.82 -8.40 16.55
N ARG A 65 7.20 -7.48 15.74
CA ARG A 65 8.44 -6.71 15.89
C ARG A 65 8.36 -5.55 16.88
N GLY A 66 7.22 -5.37 17.52
CA GLY A 66 6.97 -4.30 18.47
C GLY A 66 6.09 -3.19 17.90
N TYR A 67 5.91 -2.15 18.71
CA TYR A 67 5.05 -1.04 18.32
C TYR A 67 5.70 -0.21 17.20
N ILE A 68 4.94 0.03 16.17
CA ILE A 68 5.35 0.83 15.01
C ILE A 68 4.34 1.96 14.83
N THR A 69 4.85 3.17 14.72
CA THR A 69 4.03 4.32 14.29
C THR A 69 4.33 4.59 12.81
N SER A 70 3.32 4.48 11.97
CA SER A 70 3.45 4.75 10.54
C SER A 70 2.30 5.61 10.02
N ARG A 71 2.59 6.34 8.94
CA ARG A 71 1.58 7.06 8.13
C ARG A 71 1.94 6.92 6.67
N HIS A 72 1.04 6.30 5.92
CA HIS A 72 1.12 6.17 4.48
C HIS A 72 0.28 7.26 3.84
N LEU A 73 0.91 8.21 3.19
CA LEU A 73 0.26 9.34 2.54
C LEU A 73 0.15 9.08 1.04
N LEU A 74 -1.08 9.07 0.54
CA LEU A 74 -1.38 8.93 -0.88
C LEU A 74 -1.35 10.29 -1.56
N ASN A 75 -0.62 10.38 -2.67
CA ASN A 75 -0.51 11.60 -3.46
C ASN A 75 -0.77 11.28 -4.94
N ASN A 76 -1.27 12.27 -5.67
CA ASN A 76 -1.40 12.23 -7.14
C ASN A 76 -2.11 10.97 -7.66
N LEU A 77 -3.11 10.47 -6.93
CA LEU A 77 -3.83 9.26 -7.30
C LEU A 77 -4.63 9.49 -8.59
N GLN A 78 -4.36 8.66 -9.60
CA GLN A 78 -5.11 8.56 -10.83
C GLN A 78 -5.81 7.22 -10.92
N VAL A 79 -7.01 7.23 -11.45
CA VAL A 79 -7.85 6.05 -11.70
C VAL A 79 -8.03 5.94 -13.21
N LEU A 80 -7.52 4.87 -13.78
CA LEU A 80 -7.50 4.62 -15.23
C LEU A 80 -8.41 3.44 -15.52
N PRO A 81 -9.66 3.67 -15.96
CA PRO A 81 -10.58 2.59 -16.32
C PRO A 81 -10.01 1.74 -17.47
N ALA A 82 -10.05 0.42 -17.32
CA ALA A 82 -9.71 -0.52 -18.38
C ALA A 82 -10.98 -1.12 -19.01
N ASP A 83 -11.90 -1.57 -18.16
CA ASP A 83 -13.25 -2.01 -18.52
C ASP A 83 -14.18 -1.83 -17.32
N GLY A 84 -15.45 -2.26 -17.42
CA GLY A 84 -16.44 -2.05 -16.35
C GLY A 84 -16.15 -2.75 -15.02
N HIS A 85 -15.21 -3.69 -14.99
CA HIS A 85 -14.85 -4.48 -13.80
C HIS A 85 -13.38 -4.41 -13.45
N HIS A 86 -12.54 -3.82 -14.30
CA HIS A 86 -11.09 -3.69 -14.10
C HIS A 86 -10.69 -2.23 -14.19
N VAL A 87 -9.92 -1.79 -13.21
CA VAL A 87 -9.40 -0.43 -13.13
C VAL A 87 -7.96 -0.47 -12.66
N ARG A 88 -7.14 0.35 -13.27
CA ARG A 88 -5.77 0.57 -12.81
C ARG A 88 -5.69 1.84 -11.98
N GLN A 89 -5.08 1.75 -10.80
CA GLN A 89 -4.67 2.90 -10.01
C GLN A 89 -3.18 3.14 -10.18
N ILE A 90 -2.80 4.40 -10.32
CA ILE A 90 -1.42 4.85 -10.23
C ILE A 90 -1.35 6.05 -9.30
N GLY A 91 -0.22 6.23 -8.64
CA GLY A 91 -0.03 7.34 -7.71
C GLY A 91 1.32 7.29 -7.04
N VAL A 92 1.49 8.13 -6.03
CA VAL A 92 2.71 8.19 -5.24
C VAL A 92 2.38 7.97 -3.77
N LEU A 93 3.16 7.14 -3.11
CA LEU A 93 3.10 6.91 -1.67
C LEU A 93 4.29 7.56 -0.98
N SER A 94 4.01 8.32 0.08
CA SER A 94 5.04 8.78 1.02
C SER A 94 4.83 8.08 2.35
N LEU A 95 5.83 7.37 2.84
CA LEU A 95 5.79 6.66 4.11
C LEU A 95 6.63 7.38 5.16
N TYR A 96 5.99 7.77 6.24
CA TYR A 96 6.63 8.16 7.50
C TYR A 96 6.49 7.01 8.49
N ARG A 97 7.60 6.62 9.11
CA ARG A 97 7.61 5.51 10.07
C ARG A 97 8.68 5.69 11.13
N ALA A 98 8.36 5.28 12.34
CA ALA A 98 9.32 5.10 13.43
C ALA A 98 8.90 3.93 14.32
N ASP A 99 9.88 3.26 14.90
CA ASP A 99 9.64 2.27 15.94
C ASP A 99 9.34 2.99 17.25
N GLY A 100 8.35 2.48 18.00
CA GLY A 100 7.91 3.07 19.25
C GLY A 100 6.63 3.88 19.15
N ARG A 101 6.31 4.57 20.25
CA ARG A 101 5.08 5.36 20.40
C ARG A 101 5.33 6.85 20.21
N PRO A 102 4.41 7.59 19.56
CA PRO A 102 4.53 9.03 19.42
C PRO A 102 4.34 9.75 20.77
N PRO A 103 4.74 11.08 20.88
CA PRO A 103 5.29 11.88 19.80
C PRO A 103 6.79 11.66 19.59
N PHE A 104 7.26 11.86 18.35
CA PHE A 104 8.67 11.85 17.99
C PHE A 104 9.14 13.27 17.73
N GLN A 105 10.29 13.66 18.30
CA GLN A 105 10.88 14.99 18.14
C GLN A 105 11.93 14.99 17.01
N GLY A 106 12.14 16.17 16.43
CA GLY A 106 13.11 16.40 15.38
C GLY A 106 12.57 16.23 13.97
N GLU A 107 13.36 16.61 12.99
CA GLU A 107 13.02 16.48 11.58
C GLU A 107 13.06 15.02 11.16
N ARG A 108 12.04 14.63 10.42
CA ARG A 108 11.95 13.28 9.85
C ARG A 108 11.53 13.37 8.38
N PRO A 109 12.44 13.07 7.45
CA PRO A 109 12.05 12.89 6.06
C PRO A 109 11.19 11.63 5.90
N PRO A 110 10.44 11.51 4.80
CA PRO A 110 9.79 10.26 4.48
C PRO A 110 10.84 9.14 4.42
N MET A 111 10.49 8.00 4.99
CA MET A 111 11.36 6.82 4.95
C MET A 111 11.40 6.20 3.56
N LEU A 112 10.27 6.26 2.85
CA LEU A 112 10.10 5.72 1.52
C LEU A 112 9.20 6.66 0.73
N ILE A 113 9.60 6.94 -0.51
CA ILE A 113 8.68 7.44 -1.53
C ILE A 113 8.66 6.40 -2.64
N ALA A 114 7.47 5.97 -3.02
CA ALA A 114 7.28 4.93 -4.02
C ALA A 114 6.18 5.29 -5.01
N ASP A 115 6.34 4.87 -6.25
CA ASP A 115 5.22 4.82 -7.18
C ASP A 115 4.27 3.67 -6.79
N ILE A 116 2.99 3.92 -6.92
CA ILE A 116 1.93 2.92 -6.77
C ILE A 116 1.47 2.52 -8.16
N ALA A 117 1.37 1.21 -8.38
CA ALA A 117 0.64 0.62 -9.48
C ALA A 117 -0.24 -0.50 -8.94
N ALA A 118 -1.54 -0.35 -9.06
CA ALA A 118 -2.50 -1.34 -8.57
C ALA A 118 -3.53 -1.67 -9.65
N ASP A 119 -3.77 -2.95 -9.85
CA ASP A 119 -4.90 -3.43 -10.65
C ASP A 119 -6.02 -3.81 -9.69
N CYS A 120 -7.17 -3.19 -9.88
CA CYS A 120 -8.35 -3.35 -9.03
C CYS A 120 -9.47 -4.02 -9.82
N VAL A 121 -10.19 -4.92 -9.17
CA VAL A 121 -11.33 -5.62 -9.76
C VAL A 121 -12.55 -5.46 -8.86
N ARG A 122 -13.71 -5.39 -9.51
CA ARG A 122 -15.02 -5.36 -8.84
C ARG A 122 -15.60 -6.75 -8.81
N GLY A 123 -15.81 -7.27 -7.60
CA GLY A 123 -16.39 -8.59 -7.40
C GLY A 123 -17.89 -8.63 -7.70
N GLU A 124 -18.46 -9.84 -7.70
CA GLU A 124 -19.91 -10.06 -7.82
C GLU A 124 -20.70 -9.45 -6.65
N ASP A 125 -20.03 -9.24 -5.50
CA ASP A 125 -20.55 -8.56 -4.32
C ASP A 125 -20.48 -7.03 -4.41
N ASP A 126 -20.13 -6.50 -5.60
CA ASP A 126 -20.01 -5.07 -5.88
C ASP A 126 -18.87 -4.37 -5.13
N VAL A 127 -17.95 -5.14 -4.54
CA VAL A 127 -16.81 -4.62 -3.76
C VAL A 127 -15.54 -4.59 -4.60
N TRP A 128 -14.88 -3.44 -4.60
CA TRP A 128 -13.56 -3.28 -5.22
C TRP A 128 -12.46 -3.88 -4.34
N ARG A 129 -11.58 -4.68 -4.96
CA ARG A 129 -10.41 -5.28 -4.31
C ARG A 129 -9.20 -5.19 -5.21
N TYR A 130 -8.02 -5.23 -4.60
CA TYR A 130 -6.77 -5.35 -5.34
C TYR A 130 -6.60 -6.76 -5.90
N GLN A 131 -6.38 -6.85 -7.20
CA GLN A 131 -5.80 -8.02 -7.85
C GLN A 131 -4.28 -7.95 -7.72
N SER A 132 -3.71 -6.76 -7.88
CA SER A 132 -2.31 -6.48 -7.58
C SER A 132 -2.15 -5.09 -6.97
N HIS A 133 -1.21 -4.95 -6.04
CA HIS A 133 -0.86 -3.67 -5.42
C HIS A 133 0.65 -3.63 -5.26
N VAL A 134 1.30 -2.88 -6.13
CA VAL A 134 2.76 -2.84 -6.26
C VAL A 134 3.27 -1.46 -5.87
N LEU A 135 4.21 -1.44 -4.94
CA LEU A 135 4.97 -0.25 -4.58
C LEU A 135 6.37 -0.36 -5.19
N GLN A 136 6.69 0.57 -6.09
CA GLN A 136 8.00 0.68 -6.69
C GLN A 136 8.79 1.78 -5.98
N PRO A 137 9.79 1.44 -5.14
CA PRO A 137 10.61 2.44 -4.44
C PRO A 137 11.32 3.39 -5.40
N LEU A 138 11.19 4.70 -5.11
CA LEU A 138 11.89 5.78 -5.82
C LEU A 138 12.98 6.39 -4.93
N PHE A 139 12.62 6.72 -3.70
CA PHE A 139 13.53 7.28 -2.71
C PHE A 139 13.44 6.46 -1.43
N ILE A 140 14.58 6.02 -0.93
CA ILE A 140 14.70 5.17 0.26
C ILE A 140 15.55 5.89 1.27
N GLY A 141 15.02 6.08 2.48
CA GLY A 141 15.75 6.71 3.59
C GLY A 141 16.90 5.85 4.09
N LYS A 142 17.79 6.45 4.88
CA LYS A 142 18.99 5.78 5.43
C LYS A 142 18.65 4.66 6.41
N ASP A 143 17.59 4.84 7.19
CA ASP A 143 17.14 3.91 8.22
C ASP A 143 15.96 3.09 7.69
N ILE A 144 16.25 2.11 6.84
CA ILE A 144 15.23 1.19 6.34
C ILE A 144 14.94 0.18 7.44
N PRO A 145 13.73 0.17 8.03
CA PRO A 145 13.38 -0.88 8.96
C PRO A 145 13.39 -2.23 8.25
N GLN A 146 13.78 -3.26 8.96
CA GLN A 146 13.79 -4.64 8.45
C GLN A 146 12.43 -5.12 7.91
N SER A 147 11.32 -4.46 8.28
CA SER A 147 9.98 -4.75 7.75
C SER A 147 9.78 -4.29 6.30
N ILE A 148 10.62 -3.41 5.80
CA ILE A 148 10.72 -3.03 4.40
C ILE A 148 12.08 -3.53 3.89
N SER A 149 12.47 -4.74 4.28
CA SER A 149 13.69 -5.36 3.79
C SER A 149 13.58 -5.53 2.27
N ILE A 150 13.93 -4.46 1.59
CA ILE A 150 14.24 -4.50 0.17
C ILE A 150 15.51 -5.32 0.10
N ASP A 151 15.47 -6.39 -0.67
CA ASP A 151 16.64 -7.24 -0.89
C ASP A 151 17.88 -6.36 -1.05
N PRO A 152 18.96 -6.57 -0.24
CA PRO A 152 20.17 -5.76 -0.31
C PRO A 152 20.77 -5.64 -1.72
N GLN A 153 20.46 -6.57 -2.61
CA GLN A 153 20.84 -6.50 -4.02
C GLN A 153 20.29 -5.28 -4.75
N PHE A 154 19.21 -4.64 -4.23
CA PHE A 154 18.72 -3.37 -4.78
C PHE A 154 19.53 -2.16 -4.31
N LEU A 155 20.12 -2.24 -3.12
CA LEU A 155 20.89 -1.14 -2.55
C LEU A 155 22.31 -1.10 -3.10
N SER A 156 22.77 -2.17 -3.75
CA SER A 156 24.14 -2.29 -4.28
C SER A 156 24.31 -1.77 -5.70
N LYS A 157 23.27 -1.21 -6.33
CA LYS A 157 23.28 -0.69 -7.71
C LYS A 157 22.88 0.77 -7.83
N ALA A 158 23.03 1.54 -6.75
CA ALA A 158 22.98 2.99 -6.83
C ALA A 158 24.38 3.56 -7.06
#